data_c5d95fc4138a687877d59ecfaf63f6ce
#
_entry.id   c5d95fc4138a687877d59ecfaf63f6ce
#
_cell.length_a   1.000
_cell.length_b   1.000
_cell.length_c   1.000
_cell.angle_alpha   90.00
_cell.angle_beta   90.00
_cell.angle_gamma   90.00
#
_symmetry.space_group_name_H-M   'P 1'
#
loop_
_entity.id
_entity.type
_entity.pdbx_description
1 polymer ?
#
loop_
_entity_poly.entity_id
_entity_poly.type
_entity_poly.pdbx_seq_one_letter_code
_entity_poly.pdbx_strand_id
1 'polypeptide(L)'
;YSRQKRIEYSLGLKLGLLTIPGTVLGAVISTDVTPGIFKILFGLVLIASAAYIFLRKKIETKEKSLSKQMMIFAVGASFFAGIISSFFGIGGGIIFVPLMVVGMGMAMKKAAPTSQLILLFASLSGVISHSILGHPDFTQAGFLAIGSFIGGLIGARLSLDIKERYLKILVSVVILIAAAKL
;
A
#
# COMPACT_ATOMS: atom_id res chain seq x y z
N TYR A 1 -11.73 -4.76 -11.64
CA TYR A 1 -10.41 -4.88 -12.27
C TYR A 1 -10.15 -6.29 -12.84
N SER A 2 -10.60 -7.38 -12.19
CA SER A 2 -10.39 -8.74 -12.71
C SER A 2 -11.08 -8.97 -14.07
N ARG A 3 -12.28 -8.45 -14.27
CA ARG A 3 -13.01 -8.52 -15.55
C ARG A 3 -12.30 -7.80 -16.71
N GLN A 4 -11.37 -6.87 -16.43
CA GLN A 4 -10.68 -6.08 -17.46
C GLN A 4 -9.31 -6.66 -17.85
N LYS A 5 -8.94 -7.85 -17.37
CA LYS A 5 -7.64 -8.54 -17.61
C LYS A 5 -6.41 -7.62 -17.39
N ARG A 6 -6.51 -6.67 -16.45
CA ARG A 6 -5.45 -5.68 -16.16
C ARG A 6 -4.52 -6.11 -15.04
N ILE A 7 -4.82 -7.21 -14.34
CA ILE A 7 -4.01 -7.71 -13.24
C ILE A 7 -2.94 -8.65 -13.80
N GLU A 8 -1.70 -8.36 -13.50
CA GLU A 8 -0.56 -9.27 -13.75
C GLU A 8 -0.49 -10.29 -12.61
N TYR A 9 -1.33 -11.34 -12.71
CA TYR A 9 -1.49 -12.35 -11.65
C TYR A 9 -0.18 -13.02 -11.25
N SER A 10 0.65 -13.39 -12.24
CA SER A 10 1.94 -14.06 -11.97
C SER A 10 2.87 -13.18 -11.12
N LEU A 11 2.94 -11.89 -11.44
CA LEU A 11 3.73 -10.92 -10.69
C LEU A 11 3.11 -10.65 -9.32
N GLY A 12 1.80 -10.39 -9.28
CA GLY A 12 1.07 -10.09 -8.06
C GLY A 12 1.14 -11.22 -7.02
N LEU A 13 1.02 -12.48 -7.44
CA LEU A 13 1.17 -13.65 -6.58
C LEU A 13 2.60 -13.79 -6.05
N LYS A 14 3.61 -13.70 -6.92
CA LYS A 14 5.02 -13.81 -6.51
C LYS A 14 5.38 -12.73 -5.50
N LEU A 15 5.11 -11.48 -5.80
CA LEU A 15 5.42 -10.36 -4.89
C LEU A 15 4.55 -10.42 -3.63
N GLY A 16 3.27 -10.80 -3.74
CA GLY A 16 2.36 -10.96 -2.62
C GLY A 16 2.81 -12.03 -1.63
N LEU A 17 3.21 -13.19 -2.09
CA LEU A 17 3.75 -14.25 -1.23
C LEU A 17 5.05 -13.83 -0.54
N LEU A 18 5.89 -13.08 -1.24
CA LEU A 18 7.15 -12.57 -0.70
C LEU A 18 6.97 -11.43 0.32
N THR A 19 5.81 -10.76 0.35
CA THR A 19 5.51 -9.80 1.41
C THR A 19 5.19 -10.47 2.73
N ILE A 20 4.72 -11.72 2.74
CA ILE A 20 4.27 -12.42 3.95
C ILE A 20 5.35 -12.44 5.05
N PRO A 21 6.59 -12.92 4.79
CA PRO A 21 7.60 -12.89 5.85
C PRO A 21 7.95 -11.46 6.31
N GLY A 22 7.89 -10.49 5.40
CA GLY A 22 8.07 -9.08 5.75
C GLY A 22 6.97 -8.56 6.68
N THR A 23 5.71 -8.89 6.40
CA THR A 23 4.58 -8.47 7.25
C THR A 23 4.64 -9.09 8.64
N VAL A 24 5.05 -10.35 8.76
CA VAL A 24 5.26 -11.01 10.06
C VAL A 24 6.34 -10.29 10.86
N LEU A 25 7.49 -10.01 10.25
CA LEU A 25 8.56 -9.24 10.90
C LEU A 25 8.12 -7.83 11.28
N GLY A 26 7.39 -7.13 10.42
CA GLY A 26 6.87 -5.80 10.70
C GLY A 26 5.92 -5.78 11.91
N ALA A 27 5.05 -6.79 12.03
CA ALA A 27 4.16 -6.95 13.18
C ALA A 27 4.94 -7.19 14.49
N VAL A 28 5.97 -8.05 14.45
CA VAL A 28 6.82 -8.32 15.62
C VAL A 28 7.60 -7.08 16.05
N ILE A 29 8.24 -6.39 15.10
CA ILE A 29 9.01 -5.16 15.39
C ILE A 29 8.11 -4.07 15.98
N SER A 30 6.85 -3.98 15.55
CA SER A 30 5.91 -2.97 16.06
C SER A 30 5.57 -3.14 17.53
N THR A 31 5.78 -4.34 18.12
CA THR A 31 5.49 -4.64 19.53
C THR A 31 6.40 -3.87 20.49
N ASP A 32 7.68 -3.69 20.11
CA ASP A 32 8.70 -3.10 20.99
C ASP A 32 8.89 -1.59 20.79
N VAL A 33 8.14 -0.99 19.84
CA VAL A 33 8.29 0.43 19.51
C VAL A 33 7.39 1.30 20.38
N THR A 34 7.98 2.28 21.04
CA THR A 34 7.22 3.23 21.85
C THR A 34 6.27 4.07 21.00
N PRO A 35 5.07 4.43 21.53
CA PRO A 35 4.09 5.21 20.79
C PRO A 35 4.64 6.53 20.22
N GLY A 36 5.58 7.19 20.92
CA GLY A 36 6.21 8.42 20.45
C GLY A 36 7.05 8.23 19.19
N ILE A 37 7.92 7.22 19.18
CA ILE A 37 8.76 6.88 18.02
C ILE A 37 7.87 6.46 16.85
N PHE A 38 6.85 5.63 17.10
CA PHE A 38 5.90 5.20 16.08
C PHE A 38 5.23 6.41 15.39
N LYS A 39 4.73 7.38 16.16
CA LYS A 39 4.09 8.60 15.63
C LYS A 39 5.03 9.41 14.74
N ILE A 40 6.27 9.61 15.16
CA ILE A 40 7.27 10.36 14.38
C ILE A 40 7.56 9.65 13.06
N LEU A 41 7.85 8.36 13.10
CA LEU A 41 8.13 7.56 11.90
C LEU A 41 6.93 7.52 10.96
N PHE A 42 5.74 7.35 11.51
CA PHE A 42 4.49 7.34 10.74
C PHE A 42 4.21 8.69 10.08
N GLY A 43 4.38 9.78 10.82
CA GLY A 43 4.27 11.15 10.29
C GLY A 43 5.23 11.42 9.14
N LEU A 44 6.49 10.97 9.25
CA LEU A 44 7.49 11.09 8.17
C LEU A 44 7.06 10.31 6.91
N VAL A 45 6.54 9.09 7.06
CA VAL A 45 6.04 8.29 5.94
C VAL A 45 4.83 8.96 5.28
N LEU A 46 3.92 9.53 6.06
CA LEU A 46 2.77 10.26 5.54
C LEU A 46 3.19 11.50 4.75
N ILE A 47 4.11 12.30 5.30
CA ILE A 47 4.64 13.51 4.63
C ILE A 47 5.37 13.12 3.33
N ALA A 48 6.23 12.10 3.37
CA ALA A 48 6.93 11.61 2.19
C ALA A 48 5.95 11.11 1.11
N SER A 49 4.89 10.41 1.53
CA SER A 49 3.84 9.92 0.62
C SER A 49 3.04 11.06 -0.01
N ALA A 50 2.67 12.07 0.78
CA ALA A 50 1.98 13.26 0.29
C ALA A 50 2.86 14.03 -0.70
N ALA A 51 4.13 14.26 -0.36
CA ALA A 51 5.10 14.93 -1.23
C ALA A 51 5.27 14.14 -2.54
N TYR A 52 5.39 12.81 -2.48
CA TYR A 52 5.49 11.95 -3.65
C TYR A 52 4.26 12.09 -4.56
N ILE A 53 3.05 12.04 -4.01
CA ILE A 53 1.79 12.18 -4.77
C ILE A 53 1.70 13.56 -5.43
N PHE A 54 2.10 14.61 -4.69
CA PHE A 54 2.01 15.99 -5.16
C PHE A 54 3.05 16.31 -6.24
N LEU A 55 4.30 15.89 -6.04
CA LEU A 55 5.41 16.15 -6.95
C LEU A 55 5.39 15.28 -8.22
N ARG A 56 4.62 14.20 -8.20
CA ARG A 56 4.59 13.24 -9.30
C ARG A 56 3.97 13.86 -10.55
N LYS A 57 4.80 14.19 -11.52
CA LYS A 57 4.36 14.45 -12.90
C LYS A 57 3.91 13.14 -13.55
N LYS A 58 2.99 13.23 -14.53
CA LYS A 58 2.52 12.11 -15.35
C LYS A 58 3.73 11.39 -15.95
N ILE A 59 4.06 10.21 -15.44
CA ILE A 59 5.14 9.40 -16.03
C ILE A 59 4.50 8.62 -17.16
N GLU A 60 4.84 8.96 -18.39
CA GLU A 60 4.57 8.11 -19.55
C GLU A 60 5.51 6.89 -19.44
N THR A 61 4.98 5.80 -18.96
CA THR A 61 5.72 4.56 -18.86
C THR A 61 5.67 3.82 -20.18
N LYS A 62 6.82 3.71 -20.86
CA LYS A 62 6.99 2.71 -21.91
C LYS A 62 7.09 1.36 -21.21
N GLU A 63 6.20 0.43 -21.55
CA GLU A 63 6.26 -0.94 -21.04
C GLU A 63 7.66 -1.52 -21.41
N LYS A 64 8.50 -1.68 -20.40
CA LYS A 64 9.79 -2.37 -20.53
C LYS A 64 9.58 -3.84 -20.24
N SER A 65 10.21 -4.70 -21.03
CA SER A 65 10.33 -6.12 -20.69
C SER A 65 11.01 -6.25 -19.32
N LEU A 66 10.41 -7.07 -18.43
CA LEU A 66 10.92 -7.29 -17.07
C LEU A 66 12.28 -7.98 -17.14
N SER A 67 13.34 -7.24 -16.87
CA SER A 67 14.68 -7.81 -16.73
C SER A 67 14.75 -8.69 -15.46
N LYS A 68 15.61 -9.73 -15.50
CA LYS A 68 15.87 -10.58 -14.35
C LYS A 68 16.36 -9.78 -13.13
N GLN A 69 17.17 -8.75 -13.35
CA GLN A 69 17.66 -7.84 -12.30
C GLN A 69 16.52 -7.02 -11.68
N MET A 70 15.57 -6.53 -12.50
CA MET A 70 14.40 -5.81 -12.00
C MET A 70 13.50 -6.71 -11.16
N MET A 71 13.39 -8.00 -11.51
CA MET A 71 12.64 -8.97 -10.73
C MET A 71 13.29 -9.21 -9.37
N ILE A 72 14.61 -9.40 -9.30
CA ILE A 72 15.34 -9.58 -8.04
C ILE A 72 15.18 -8.35 -7.14
N PHE A 73 15.30 -7.15 -7.71
CA PHE A 73 15.06 -5.90 -6.98
C PHE A 73 13.62 -5.82 -6.46
N ALA A 74 12.62 -6.15 -7.28
CA ALA A 74 11.22 -6.13 -6.88
C ALA A 74 10.90 -7.14 -5.76
N VAL A 75 11.55 -8.31 -5.78
CA VAL A 75 11.47 -9.33 -4.72
C VAL A 75 11.99 -8.78 -3.40
N GLY A 76 13.22 -8.25 -3.39
CA GLY A 76 13.80 -7.63 -2.19
C GLY A 76 12.95 -6.46 -1.68
N ALA A 77 12.55 -5.56 -2.58
CA ALA A 77 11.70 -4.42 -2.24
C ALA A 77 10.33 -4.85 -1.69
N SER A 78 9.76 -5.97 -2.15
CA SER A 78 8.50 -6.51 -1.63
C SER A 78 8.60 -6.98 -0.19
N PHE A 79 9.71 -7.61 0.18
CA PHE A 79 9.97 -7.99 1.56
C PHE A 79 10.01 -6.75 2.49
N PHE A 80 10.81 -5.73 2.13
CA PHE A 80 10.86 -4.49 2.92
C PHE A 80 9.54 -3.73 2.92
N ALA A 81 8.84 -3.71 1.78
CA ALA A 81 7.51 -3.13 1.70
C ALA A 81 6.50 -3.85 2.63
N GLY A 82 6.64 -5.17 2.78
CA GLY A 82 5.88 -5.97 3.74
C GLY A 82 6.14 -5.53 5.18
N ILE A 83 7.41 -5.36 5.56
CA ILE A 83 7.79 -4.86 6.91
C ILE A 83 7.13 -3.50 7.17
N ILE A 84 7.35 -2.54 6.29
CA ILE A 84 6.81 -1.17 6.43
C ILE A 84 5.28 -1.18 6.46
N SER A 85 4.66 -1.97 5.58
CA SER A 85 3.21 -2.12 5.48
C SER A 85 2.58 -2.61 6.78
N SER A 86 3.15 -3.65 7.38
CA SER A 86 2.63 -4.26 8.60
C SER A 86 2.97 -3.41 9.83
N PHE A 87 4.19 -2.87 9.88
CA PHE A 87 4.63 -2.01 10.98
C PHE A 87 3.71 -0.79 11.17
N PHE A 88 3.34 -0.12 10.07
CA PHE A 88 2.48 1.07 10.11
C PHE A 88 0.99 0.78 9.89
N GLY A 89 0.61 -0.44 9.53
CA GLY A 89 -0.77 -0.78 9.21
C GLY A 89 -1.30 -0.10 7.93
N ILE A 90 -0.41 0.41 7.05
CA ILE A 90 -0.81 1.22 5.88
C ILE A 90 -1.24 0.35 4.69
N GLY A 91 -0.94 -0.96 4.73
CA GLY A 91 -1.31 -1.88 3.65
C GLY A 91 -0.56 -1.62 2.34
N GLY A 92 0.75 -1.49 2.32
CA GLY A 92 1.68 -1.58 1.18
C GLY A 92 1.39 -0.90 -0.18
N GLY A 93 0.15 -0.51 -0.46
CA GLY A 93 -0.23 0.06 -1.77
C GLY A 93 0.54 1.33 -2.13
N ILE A 94 0.89 2.13 -1.13
CA ILE A 94 1.69 3.36 -1.29
C ILE A 94 3.10 3.02 -1.82
N ILE A 95 3.64 1.86 -1.46
CA ILE A 95 4.99 1.42 -1.83
C ILE A 95 4.96 0.63 -3.14
N PHE A 96 4.00 -0.30 -3.30
CA PHE A 96 3.97 -1.20 -4.45
C PHE A 96 3.66 -0.50 -5.77
N VAL A 97 2.76 0.49 -5.78
CA VAL A 97 2.45 1.21 -7.03
C VAL A 97 3.68 1.96 -7.56
N PRO A 98 4.40 2.78 -6.77
CA PRO A 98 5.65 3.38 -7.22
C PRO A 98 6.70 2.36 -7.65
N LEU A 99 6.88 1.29 -6.89
CA LEU A 99 7.82 0.23 -7.20
C LEU A 99 7.56 -0.36 -8.60
N MET A 100 6.31 -0.69 -8.91
CA MET A 100 5.95 -1.26 -10.21
C MET A 100 6.03 -0.24 -11.33
N VAL A 101 5.60 1.00 -11.10
CA VAL A 101 5.59 2.02 -12.15
C VAL A 101 6.98 2.57 -12.44
N VAL A 102 7.74 2.92 -11.40
CA VAL A 102 9.08 3.54 -11.54
C VAL A 102 10.16 2.48 -11.62
N GLY A 103 10.14 1.50 -10.71
CA GLY A 103 11.14 0.45 -10.62
C GLY A 103 11.05 -0.56 -11.77
N MET A 104 9.83 -0.95 -12.16
CA MET A 104 9.62 -1.99 -13.18
C MET A 104 9.11 -1.45 -14.52
N GLY A 105 8.87 -0.14 -14.65
CA GLY A 105 8.35 0.48 -15.89
C GLY A 105 6.94 0.05 -16.27
N MET A 106 6.15 -0.48 -15.31
CA MET A 106 4.81 -0.97 -15.57
C MET A 106 3.82 0.19 -15.75
N ALA A 107 2.91 0.05 -16.71
CA ALA A 107 1.85 1.04 -16.89
C ALA A 107 0.96 1.13 -15.63
N MET A 108 0.59 2.35 -15.24
CA MET A 108 -0.27 2.60 -14.06
C MET A 108 -1.56 1.79 -14.06
N LYS A 109 -2.16 1.62 -15.25
CA LYS A 109 -3.40 0.84 -15.44
C LYS A 109 -3.25 -0.64 -15.10
N LYS A 110 -2.02 -1.19 -15.10
CA LYS A 110 -1.69 -2.56 -14.67
C LYS A 110 -1.12 -2.57 -13.25
N ALA A 111 -0.28 -1.61 -12.89
CA ALA A 111 0.35 -1.52 -11.58
C ALA A 111 -0.67 -1.35 -10.45
N ALA A 112 -1.66 -0.48 -10.59
CA ALA A 112 -2.65 -0.25 -9.55
C ALA A 112 -3.49 -1.50 -9.22
N PRO A 113 -4.11 -2.21 -10.16
CA PRO A 113 -4.85 -3.43 -9.83
C PRO A 113 -3.93 -4.59 -9.38
N THR A 114 -2.69 -4.68 -9.87
CA THR A 114 -1.72 -5.69 -9.42
C THR A 114 -1.28 -5.42 -7.98
N SER A 115 -1.09 -4.15 -7.59
CA SER A 115 -0.80 -3.78 -6.21
C SER A 115 -1.93 -4.16 -5.25
N GLN A 116 -3.19 -4.09 -5.68
CA GLN A 116 -4.33 -4.53 -4.85
C GLN A 116 -4.28 -6.04 -4.56
N LEU A 117 -3.81 -6.85 -5.52
CA LEU A 117 -3.60 -8.28 -5.29
C LEU A 117 -2.49 -8.53 -4.27
N ILE A 118 -1.37 -7.82 -4.38
CA ILE A 118 -0.27 -7.90 -3.39
C ILE A 118 -0.77 -7.46 -2.01
N LEU A 119 -1.54 -6.38 -1.95
CA LEU A 119 -2.14 -5.86 -0.73
C LEU A 119 -3.03 -6.88 -0.03
N LEU A 120 -3.77 -7.70 -0.78
CA LEU A 120 -4.58 -8.77 -0.21
C LEU A 120 -3.73 -9.75 0.61
N PHE A 121 -2.58 -10.19 0.09
CA PHE A 121 -1.65 -11.07 0.82
C PHE A 121 -1.05 -10.36 2.03
N ALA A 122 -0.59 -9.13 1.85
CA ALA A 122 0.01 -8.35 2.93
C ALA A 122 -0.97 -8.09 4.07
N SER A 123 -2.23 -7.73 3.77
CA SER A 123 -3.25 -7.45 4.80
C SER A 123 -3.72 -8.71 5.50
N LEU A 124 -3.94 -9.82 4.78
CA LEU A 124 -4.29 -11.09 5.41
C LEU A 124 -3.19 -11.59 6.36
N SER A 125 -1.95 -11.58 5.90
CA SER A 125 -0.80 -11.94 6.74
C SER A 125 -0.64 -10.98 7.92
N GLY A 126 -0.80 -9.66 7.70
CA GLY A 126 -0.74 -8.66 8.75
C GLY A 126 -1.82 -8.85 9.81
N VAL A 127 -3.07 -9.06 9.41
CA VAL A 127 -4.18 -9.33 10.36
C VAL A 127 -3.89 -10.56 11.19
N ILE A 128 -3.45 -11.66 10.57
CA ILE A 128 -3.12 -12.90 11.29
C ILE A 128 -1.98 -12.65 12.29
N SER A 129 -0.89 -12.01 11.86
CA SER A 129 0.27 -11.74 12.70
C SER A 129 -0.07 -10.85 13.90
N HIS A 130 -0.74 -9.73 13.66
CA HIS A 130 -1.18 -8.82 14.73
C HIS A 130 -2.20 -9.45 15.67
N SER A 131 -3.09 -10.34 15.14
CA SER A 131 -4.06 -11.07 15.97
C SER A 131 -3.38 -12.04 16.92
N ILE A 132 -2.34 -12.77 16.47
CA ILE A 132 -1.53 -13.67 17.31
C ILE A 132 -0.80 -12.90 18.39
N LEU A 133 -0.33 -11.68 18.09
CA LEU A 133 0.36 -10.79 19.02
C LEU A 133 -0.59 -10.05 19.99
N GLY A 134 -1.92 -10.21 19.84
CA GLY A 134 -2.91 -9.60 20.73
C GLY A 134 -3.09 -8.09 20.52
N HIS A 135 -2.63 -7.53 19.40
CA HIS A 135 -2.71 -6.08 19.14
C HIS A 135 -4.11 -5.55 18.81
N PRO A 136 -5.00 -6.28 18.08
CA PRO A 136 -6.26 -5.69 17.62
C PRO A 136 -7.34 -5.65 18.70
N ASP A 137 -7.99 -4.51 18.84
CA ASP A 137 -9.35 -4.43 19.36
C ASP A 137 -10.34 -4.85 18.26
N PHE A 138 -10.84 -6.07 18.31
CA PHE A 138 -11.74 -6.62 17.29
C PHE A 138 -13.07 -5.89 17.19
N THR A 139 -13.52 -5.23 18.27
CA THR A 139 -14.74 -4.41 18.25
C THR A 139 -14.54 -3.19 17.38
N GLN A 140 -13.45 -2.45 17.62
CA GLN A 140 -13.11 -1.28 16.81
C GLN A 140 -12.78 -1.69 15.36
N ALA A 141 -12.04 -2.79 15.18
CA ALA A 141 -11.71 -3.32 13.87
C ALA A 141 -12.97 -3.67 13.04
N GLY A 142 -14.00 -4.21 13.68
CA GLY A 142 -15.29 -4.50 13.04
C GLY A 142 -15.99 -3.25 12.50
N PHE A 143 -16.08 -2.19 13.32
CA PHE A 143 -16.66 -0.91 12.88
C PHE A 143 -15.85 -0.28 11.74
N LEU A 144 -14.52 -0.31 11.83
CA LEU A 144 -13.64 0.19 10.77
C LEU A 144 -13.76 -0.61 9.48
N ALA A 145 -13.92 -1.93 9.56
CA ALA A 145 -14.10 -2.79 8.39
C ALA A 145 -15.41 -2.46 7.65
N ILE A 146 -16.51 -2.28 8.38
CA ILE A 146 -17.81 -1.88 7.80
C ILE A 146 -17.68 -0.50 7.15
N GLY A 147 -17.11 0.48 7.86
CA GLY A 147 -16.90 1.82 7.34
C GLY A 147 -16.01 1.84 6.09
N SER A 148 -14.92 1.06 6.10
CA SER A 148 -14.00 0.93 4.96
C SER A 148 -14.67 0.27 3.75
N PHE A 149 -15.52 -0.73 3.97
CA PHE A 149 -16.25 -1.41 2.90
C PHE A 149 -17.24 -0.44 2.22
N ILE A 150 -18.07 0.25 3.00
CA ILE A 150 -19.03 1.23 2.49
C ILE A 150 -18.32 2.39 1.83
N GLY A 151 -17.31 2.97 2.50
CA GLY A 151 -16.51 4.08 1.97
C GLY A 151 -15.76 3.70 0.69
N GLY A 152 -15.25 2.47 0.61
CA GLY A 152 -14.58 1.94 -0.58
C GLY A 152 -15.53 1.80 -1.77
N LEU A 153 -16.75 1.32 -1.56
CA LEU A 153 -17.78 1.22 -2.63
C LEU A 153 -18.19 2.59 -3.14
N ILE A 154 -18.46 3.53 -2.24
CA ILE A 154 -18.84 4.91 -2.59
C ILE A 154 -17.68 5.62 -3.28
N GLY A 155 -16.47 5.55 -2.70
CA GLY A 155 -15.26 6.17 -3.23
C GLY A 155 -14.89 5.63 -4.62
N ALA A 156 -15.02 4.32 -4.85
CA ALA A 156 -14.77 3.71 -6.13
C ALA A 156 -15.72 4.24 -7.23
N ARG A 157 -16.99 4.47 -6.90
CA ARG A 157 -17.95 5.06 -7.85
C ARG A 157 -17.67 6.54 -8.11
N LEU A 158 -17.49 7.32 -7.05
CA LEU A 158 -17.21 8.75 -7.17
C LEU A 158 -15.91 9.05 -7.91
N SER A 159 -14.89 8.20 -7.76
CA SER A 159 -13.59 8.39 -8.41
C SER A 159 -13.61 8.25 -9.93
N LEU A 160 -14.66 7.66 -10.50
CA LEU A 160 -14.79 7.52 -11.97
C LEU A 160 -15.04 8.87 -12.65
N ASP A 161 -15.78 9.76 -11.99
CA ASP A 161 -16.23 11.05 -12.55
C ASP A 161 -15.33 12.22 -12.16
N ILE A 162 -14.44 12.02 -11.17
CA ILE A 162 -13.58 13.09 -10.66
C ILE A 162 -12.26 13.12 -11.45
N LYS A 163 -11.86 14.32 -11.89
CA LYS A 163 -10.56 14.53 -12.55
C LYS A 163 -9.40 14.18 -11.61
N GLU A 164 -8.38 13.51 -12.15
CA GLU A 164 -7.19 13.05 -11.41
C GLU A 164 -6.55 14.13 -10.51
N ARG A 165 -6.58 15.39 -10.96
CA ARG A 165 -6.05 16.54 -10.21
C ARG A 165 -6.77 16.73 -8.86
N TYR A 166 -8.10 16.68 -8.85
CA TYR A 166 -8.89 16.86 -7.62
C TYR A 166 -8.73 15.68 -6.66
N LEU A 167 -8.64 14.46 -7.20
CA LEU A 167 -8.35 13.27 -6.39
C LEU A 167 -6.99 13.38 -5.69
N LYS A 168 -5.95 13.82 -6.40
CA LYS A 168 -4.62 14.04 -5.80
C LYS A 168 -4.66 15.07 -4.69
N ILE A 169 -5.32 16.20 -4.89
CA ILE A 169 -5.45 17.26 -3.88
C ILE A 169 -6.19 16.71 -2.65
N LEU A 170 -7.33 16.05 -2.85
CA LEU A 170 -8.14 15.51 -1.76
C LEU A 170 -7.34 14.50 -0.92
N VAL A 171 -6.69 13.55 -1.56
CA VAL A 171 -5.86 12.55 -0.87
C VAL A 171 -4.69 13.21 -0.13
N SER A 172 -3.99 14.18 -0.75
CA SER A 172 -2.89 14.88 -0.11
C SER A 172 -3.34 15.68 1.11
N VAL A 173 -4.49 16.36 1.03
CA VAL A 173 -5.06 17.11 2.15
C VAL A 173 -5.43 16.19 3.31
N VAL A 174 -6.10 15.07 3.02
CA VAL A 174 -6.46 14.09 4.06
C VAL A 174 -5.22 13.53 4.76
N ILE A 175 -4.18 13.19 4.00
CA ILE A 175 -2.90 12.69 4.55
C ILE A 175 -2.23 13.75 5.42
N LEU A 176 -2.20 15.01 4.98
CA LEU A 176 -1.60 16.10 5.75
C LEU A 176 -2.37 16.39 7.05
N ILE A 177 -3.70 16.37 7.02
CA ILE A 177 -4.53 16.50 8.23
C ILE A 177 -4.26 15.34 9.20
N ALA A 178 -4.16 14.11 8.69
CA ALA A 178 -3.81 12.96 9.52
C ALA A 178 -2.41 13.09 10.13
N ALA A 179 -1.42 13.53 9.36
CA ALA A 179 -0.06 13.76 9.84
C ALA A 179 0.02 14.87 10.91
N ALA A 180 -0.80 15.93 10.79
CA ALA A 180 -0.83 17.04 11.74
C ALA A 180 -1.49 16.69 13.08
N LYS A 181 -2.30 15.61 13.13
CA LYS A 181 -2.98 15.14 14.36
C LYS A 181 -2.20 14.06 15.13
N LEU A 182 -1.09 13.59 14.60
CA LEU A 182 -0.20 12.59 15.23
C LEU A 182 0.70 13.21 16.29
#